data_46e240fa62bd7b7efe272f89a91e57dc
#
_entry.id   46e240fa62bd7b7efe272f89a91e57dc
#
_cell.length_a   1.000
_cell.length_b   1.000
_cell.length_c   1.000
_cell.angle_alpha   90.00
_cell.angle_beta   90.00
_cell.angle_gamma   90.00
#
_symmetry.space_group_name_H-M   'P 1'
#
loop_
_entity.id
_entity.type
_entity.pdbx_description
1 polymer ?
#
loop_
_entity_poly.entity_id
_entity_poly.type
_entity_poly.pdbx_seq_one_letter_code
_entity_poly.pdbx_strand_id
1 'polypeptide(L)'
;MAPQSYYLGGKIRASDFNGFANDINEIVGLGAGDRGYGQSQLLVTLVTAGSKVRAANWDELLTSIKFAALHQATTISIPTVTTDPDFPAPNRIIELIPTLEADITSVRANKLNYDISLMTLETNKISSSKTFVDPVTAGNHWDNSSNPQNYEFKTTFADTDAMRNFFNAGGEIRLSTELTGYDVSHAQSDSWADLLTAIAMVKLSNNSTESSASVGTPGVGFTGLTATYALVYTKGGTDYYVQNQLNVYAKTNGSAVDIKIEYNDGHVADTGTITGGGSWTGTDYTEGTLTVTIDQQRADDNDVSGNGVVSPTPTYSHISEL
;
A
#
# COMPACT_ATOMS: atom_id res chain seq x y z
N MET A 1 -1.97 -0.32 30.61
CA MET A 1 -1.72 0.07 32.03
C MET A 1 -3.04 0.34 32.72
N ALA A 2 -3.16 0.05 34.03
CA ALA A 2 -4.34 0.50 34.79
C ALA A 2 -4.25 2.03 34.95
N PRO A 3 -5.35 2.78 34.71
CA PRO A 3 -5.33 4.23 34.84
C PRO A 3 -4.94 4.64 36.25
N GLN A 4 -3.86 5.42 36.38
CA GLN A 4 -3.57 6.08 37.63
C GLN A 4 -4.62 7.19 37.83
N SER A 5 -5.20 7.30 39.03
CA SER A 5 -6.09 8.41 39.33
C SER A 5 -5.27 9.69 39.54
N TYR A 6 -5.25 10.54 38.53
CA TYR A 6 -4.67 11.87 38.61
C TYR A 6 -5.67 12.81 39.33
N TYR A 7 -5.19 13.59 40.29
CA TYR A 7 -6.02 14.54 41.01
C TYR A 7 -5.33 15.92 41.07
N LEU A 8 -6.12 16.94 41.14
CA LEU A 8 -5.63 18.34 41.23
C LEU A 8 -4.63 18.49 42.38
N GLY A 9 -3.42 18.96 42.08
CA GLY A 9 -2.31 19.05 43.03
C GLY A 9 -1.42 17.81 43.09
N GLY A 10 -1.74 16.74 42.35
CA GLY A 10 -0.88 15.58 42.18
C GLY A 10 0.36 15.91 41.33
N LYS A 11 1.42 15.12 41.47
CA LYS A 11 2.64 15.23 40.67
C LYS A 11 2.56 14.30 39.47
N ILE A 12 2.77 14.82 38.28
CA ILE A 12 3.05 14.01 37.09
C ILE A 12 4.53 13.61 37.15
N ARG A 13 4.80 12.33 37.18
CA ARG A 13 6.16 11.79 37.22
C ARG A 13 6.74 11.68 35.80
N ALA A 14 8.06 11.67 35.68
CA ALA A 14 8.74 11.40 34.42
C ALA A 14 8.31 10.04 33.84
N SER A 15 8.01 9.02 34.68
CA SER A 15 7.50 7.72 34.24
C SER A 15 6.14 7.81 33.56
N ASP A 16 5.26 8.70 34.03
CA ASP A 16 3.90 8.85 33.50
C ASP A 16 3.96 9.52 32.12
N PHE A 17 4.73 10.62 32.01
CA PHE A 17 5.01 11.28 30.76
C PHE A 17 5.68 10.32 29.73
N ASN A 18 6.72 9.60 30.17
CA ASN A 18 7.43 8.66 29.30
C ASN A 18 6.53 7.50 28.83
N GLY A 19 5.50 7.14 29.56
CA GLY A 19 4.47 6.19 29.12
C GLY A 19 3.76 6.71 27.86
N PHE A 20 3.27 7.94 27.89
CA PHE A 20 2.62 8.58 26.74
C PHE A 20 3.59 8.77 25.56
N ALA A 21 4.81 9.25 25.86
CA ALA A 21 5.85 9.44 24.86
C ALA A 21 6.21 8.13 24.14
N ASN A 22 6.37 7.02 24.86
CA ASN A 22 6.66 5.72 24.28
C ASN A 22 5.51 5.22 23.40
N ASP A 23 4.25 5.40 23.83
CA ASP A 23 3.09 4.98 23.06
C ASP A 23 3.00 5.70 21.71
N ILE A 24 3.35 6.98 21.65
CA ILE A 24 3.39 7.75 20.39
C ILE A 24 4.64 7.44 19.57
N ASN A 25 5.81 7.32 20.21
CA ASN A 25 7.05 6.98 19.53
C ASN A 25 6.98 5.61 18.84
N GLU A 26 6.18 4.68 19.37
CA GLU A 26 5.90 3.39 18.72
C GLU A 26 5.16 3.56 17.38
N ILE A 27 4.39 4.64 17.22
CA ILE A 27 3.59 4.91 16.00
C ILE A 27 4.38 5.76 15.01
N VAL A 28 4.90 6.91 15.48
CA VAL A 28 5.55 7.87 14.57
C VAL A 28 6.99 7.50 14.25
N GLY A 29 7.69 6.82 15.16
CA GLY A 29 9.11 6.52 15.05
C GLY A 29 9.45 5.31 14.19
N LEU A 30 10.65 4.78 14.40
CA LEU A 30 11.13 3.59 13.71
C LEU A 30 10.39 2.32 14.15
N GLY A 31 9.67 2.39 15.29
CA GLY A 31 8.88 1.30 15.83
C GLY A 31 9.71 0.06 16.20
N ALA A 32 9.31 -0.65 17.24
CA ALA A 32 9.78 -2.01 17.46
C ALA A 32 8.84 -2.95 16.68
N GLY A 33 9.37 -3.76 15.77
CA GLY A 33 8.55 -4.66 14.95
C GLY A 33 7.78 -3.92 13.84
N ASP A 34 6.51 -4.21 13.65
CA ASP A 34 5.73 -3.85 12.44
C ASP A 34 4.99 -2.50 12.50
N ARG A 35 5.43 -1.50 13.29
CA ARG A 35 4.52 -0.42 13.71
C ARG A 35 5.00 0.98 13.48
N GLY A 36 5.98 1.37 12.91
CA GLY A 36 6.38 2.79 12.86
C GLY A 36 6.23 3.40 11.48
N TYR A 37 6.03 4.73 11.44
CA TYR A 37 6.06 5.52 10.22
C TYR A 37 7.48 5.93 9.81
N GLY A 38 8.48 5.74 10.69
CA GLY A 38 9.87 6.11 10.44
C GLY A 38 10.18 7.60 10.55
N GLN A 39 9.37 8.36 11.27
CA GLN A 39 9.44 9.82 11.36
C GLN A 39 10.29 10.24 12.56
N SER A 40 11.61 10.36 12.38
CA SER A 40 12.52 10.76 13.47
C SER A 40 12.25 12.17 14.01
N GLN A 41 11.71 13.06 13.17
CA GLN A 41 11.37 14.44 13.54
C GLN A 41 10.14 14.52 14.46
N LEU A 42 9.31 13.48 14.52
CA LEU A 42 8.13 13.41 15.38
C LEU A 42 8.39 12.64 16.68
N LEU A 43 9.61 12.17 16.93
CA LEU A 43 9.94 11.47 18.16
C LEU A 43 9.88 12.38 19.36
N VAL A 44 9.17 11.95 20.39
CA VAL A 44 9.06 12.64 21.68
C VAL A 44 10.26 12.27 22.55
N THR A 45 10.96 13.27 23.05
CA THR A 45 12.13 13.08 23.92
C THR A 45 11.71 12.58 25.30
N LEU A 46 12.29 11.47 25.75
CA LEU A 46 12.00 10.92 27.08
C LEU A 46 12.66 11.77 28.16
N VAL A 47 11.95 11.92 29.28
CA VAL A 47 12.43 12.68 30.45
C VAL A 47 13.19 11.74 31.37
N THR A 48 14.42 12.11 31.74
CA THR A 48 15.24 11.34 32.67
C THR A 48 14.59 11.26 34.06
N ALA A 49 14.66 10.09 34.69
CA ALA A 49 14.15 9.88 36.05
C ALA A 49 14.72 10.93 37.04
N GLY A 50 13.86 11.53 37.84
CA GLY A 50 14.22 12.60 38.77
C GLY A 50 14.26 14.01 38.17
N SER A 51 14.16 14.15 36.85
CA SER A 51 14.03 15.43 36.18
C SER A 51 12.58 15.93 36.16
N LYS A 52 12.40 17.24 35.99
CA LYS A 52 11.05 17.84 35.84
C LYS A 52 10.57 17.67 34.41
N VAL A 53 9.33 17.24 34.24
CA VAL A 53 8.62 17.35 32.95
C VAL A 53 8.31 18.84 32.73
N ARG A 54 8.78 19.40 31.62
CA ARG A 54 8.66 20.81 31.26
C ARG A 54 7.55 21.01 30.23
N ALA A 55 7.09 22.26 30.07
CA ALA A 55 6.12 22.64 29.04
C ALA A 55 6.58 22.19 27.64
N ALA A 56 7.86 22.39 27.30
CA ALA A 56 8.40 21.94 26.01
C ALA A 56 8.27 20.45 25.75
N ASN A 57 8.33 19.59 26.79
CA ASN A 57 8.11 18.17 26.61
C ASN A 57 6.65 17.85 26.24
N TRP A 58 5.70 18.56 26.86
CA TRP A 58 4.28 18.45 26.53
C TRP A 58 3.99 18.97 25.12
N ASP A 59 4.59 20.08 24.71
CA ASP A 59 4.44 20.61 23.35
C ASP A 59 4.92 19.60 22.30
N GLU A 60 6.07 18.97 22.53
CA GLU A 60 6.60 17.91 21.68
C GLU A 60 5.65 16.71 21.58
N LEU A 61 5.13 16.24 22.72
CA LEU A 61 4.15 15.13 22.77
C LEU A 61 2.85 15.48 22.04
N LEU A 62 2.26 16.64 22.34
CA LEU A 62 1.00 17.07 21.73
C LEU A 62 1.15 17.27 20.22
N THR A 63 2.28 17.81 19.79
CA THR A 63 2.62 17.97 18.36
C THR A 63 2.68 16.62 17.66
N SER A 64 3.37 15.64 18.22
CA SER A 64 3.48 14.30 17.65
C SER A 64 2.14 13.58 17.57
N ILE A 65 1.30 13.68 18.60
CA ILE A 65 -0.07 13.14 18.57
C ILE A 65 -0.89 13.79 17.46
N LYS A 66 -0.81 15.12 17.32
CA LYS A 66 -1.55 15.86 16.31
C LYS A 66 -1.17 15.42 14.89
N PHE A 67 0.13 15.32 14.59
CA PHE A 67 0.57 14.90 13.26
C PHE A 67 0.22 13.45 12.94
N ALA A 68 0.34 12.54 13.93
CA ALA A 68 -0.12 11.17 13.74
C ALA A 68 -1.64 11.12 13.49
N ALA A 69 -2.44 11.85 14.26
CA ALA A 69 -3.89 11.91 14.09
C ALA A 69 -4.29 12.52 12.74
N LEU A 70 -3.62 13.59 12.33
CA LEU A 70 -3.84 14.23 11.02
C LEU A 70 -3.57 13.24 9.88
N HIS A 71 -2.41 12.59 9.91
CA HIS A 71 -2.04 11.59 8.91
C HIS A 71 -3.08 10.46 8.80
N GLN A 72 -3.65 10.04 9.92
CA GLN A 72 -4.62 8.95 10.01
C GLN A 72 -6.07 9.37 9.72
N ALA A 73 -6.36 10.65 9.51
CA ALA A 73 -7.72 11.22 9.57
C ALA A 73 -8.44 10.88 10.88
N THR A 74 -7.69 10.78 12.00
CA THR A 74 -8.23 10.46 13.33
C THR A 74 -8.64 11.74 14.03
N THR A 75 -9.90 11.80 14.49
CA THR A 75 -10.37 12.92 15.30
C THR A 75 -9.80 12.81 16.71
N ILE A 76 -9.18 13.89 17.18
CA ILE A 76 -8.66 14.04 18.53
C ILE A 76 -9.31 15.22 19.23
N SER A 77 -9.33 15.19 20.56
CA SER A 77 -9.98 16.19 21.42
C SER A 77 -8.99 17.10 22.15
N ILE A 78 -7.69 16.75 22.16
CA ILE A 78 -6.68 17.61 22.75
C ILE A 78 -6.62 18.94 22.01
N PRO A 79 -6.51 20.09 22.74
CA PRO A 79 -6.42 21.39 22.10
C PRO A 79 -5.16 21.50 21.26
N THR A 80 -5.28 22.23 20.16
CA THR A 80 -4.11 22.60 19.34
C THR A 80 -3.15 23.38 20.25
N VAL A 81 -1.85 23.03 20.19
CA VAL A 81 -0.81 23.87 20.82
C VAL A 81 -0.93 25.24 20.19
N THR A 82 -1.51 26.16 20.92
CA THR A 82 -1.48 27.58 20.57
C THR A 82 -0.27 28.18 21.26
N THR A 83 0.29 29.23 20.68
CA THR A 83 1.33 30.07 21.30
C THR A 83 0.79 30.84 22.51
N ASP A 84 -0.25 30.32 23.15
CA ASP A 84 -0.81 30.88 24.37
C ASP A 84 0.25 30.73 25.49
N PRO A 85 0.84 31.84 25.98
CA PRO A 85 1.84 31.78 27.02
C PRO A 85 1.31 31.18 28.35
N ASP A 86 0.00 31.03 28.45
CA ASP A 86 -0.67 30.42 29.60
C ASP A 86 -0.95 28.89 29.40
N PHE A 87 -0.59 28.33 28.25
CA PHE A 87 -0.73 26.88 27.99
C PHE A 87 0.65 26.19 28.12
N PRO A 88 0.74 25.10 28.86
CA PRO A 88 -0.23 24.64 29.85
C PRO A 88 0.15 25.12 31.27
N ALA A 89 -0.69 25.91 31.89
CA ALA A 89 -0.57 26.07 33.34
C ALA A 89 -0.53 24.66 33.99
N PRO A 90 0.31 24.41 34.98
CA PRO A 90 0.55 23.06 35.55
C PRO A 90 -0.71 22.31 35.98
N ASN A 91 -1.77 23.04 36.32
CA ASN A 91 -3.05 22.46 36.75
C ASN A 91 -3.93 21.99 35.57
N ARG A 92 -3.74 22.51 34.35
CA ARG A 92 -4.52 22.13 33.16
C ARG A 92 -4.07 20.83 32.54
N ILE A 93 -2.79 20.47 32.64
CA ILE A 93 -2.29 19.18 32.12
C ILE A 93 -2.98 18.02 32.84
N ILE A 94 -3.17 18.10 34.14
CA ILE A 94 -3.82 17.04 34.93
C ILE A 94 -5.28 16.84 34.48
N GLU A 95 -5.97 17.93 34.14
CA GLU A 95 -7.33 17.90 33.60
C GLU A 95 -7.41 17.30 32.21
N LEU A 96 -6.33 17.41 31.43
CA LEU A 96 -6.25 16.90 30.06
C LEU A 96 -5.81 15.43 29.96
N ILE A 97 -5.25 14.83 31.03
CA ILE A 97 -4.73 13.47 30.97
C ILE A 97 -5.75 12.44 30.49
N PRO A 98 -7.01 12.41 30.96
CA PRO A 98 -8.00 11.46 30.45
C PRO A 98 -8.27 11.63 28.95
N THR A 99 -8.31 12.86 28.46
CA THR A 99 -8.46 13.18 27.03
C THR A 99 -7.24 12.73 26.24
N LEU A 100 -6.05 12.99 26.76
CA LEU A 100 -4.78 12.56 26.15
C LEU A 100 -4.69 11.03 26.05
N GLU A 101 -5.06 10.29 27.09
CA GLU A 101 -5.10 8.82 27.07
C GLU A 101 -6.08 8.28 26.01
N ALA A 102 -7.26 8.91 25.90
CA ALA A 102 -8.26 8.53 24.90
C ALA A 102 -7.77 8.82 23.48
N ASP A 103 -7.15 9.98 23.24
CA ASP A 103 -6.62 10.38 21.95
C ASP A 103 -5.45 9.48 21.52
N ILE A 104 -4.50 9.19 22.41
CA ILE A 104 -3.39 8.25 22.15
C ILE A 104 -3.95 6.85 21.83
N THR A 105 -4.97 6.40 22.54
CA THR A 105 -5.63 5.11 22.28
C THR A 105 -6.24 5.09 20.89
N SER A 106 -6.91 6.18 20.47
CA SER A 106 -7.51 6.33 19.14
C SER A 106 -6.45 6.34 18.04
N VAL A 107 -5.38 7.09 18.21
CA VAL A 107 -4.24 7.14 17.28
C VAL A 107 -3.57 5.77 17.14
N ARG A 108 -3.41 5.02 18.24
CA ARG A 108 -2.87 3.65 18.19
C ARG A 108 -3.79 2.67 17.47
N ALA A 109 -5.10 2.78 17.67
CA ALA A 109 -6.08 1.92 16.99
C ALA A 109 -6.07 2.15 15.47
N ASN A 110 -5.87 3.39 15.04
CA ASN A 110 -5.93 3.84 13.65
C ASN A 110 -4.57 3.90 12.94
N LYS A 111 -3.51 3.35 13.53
CA LYS A 111 -2.11 3.48 13.04
C LYS A 111 -1.84 3.06 11.61
N LEU A 112 -2.72 2.27 10.99
CA LEU A 112 -2.62 1.88 9.58
C LEU A 112 -3.62 2.61 8.67
N ASN A 113 -4.41 3.53 9.23
CA ASN A 113 -5.25 4.42 8.47
C ASN A 113 -4.41 5.61 7.97
N TYR A 114 -4.84 6.20 6.88
CA TYR A 114 -4.23 7.42 6.33
C TYR A 114 -5.30 8.31 5.70
N ASP A 115 -5.03 9.60 5.69
CA ASP A 115 -5.84 10.56 4.95
C ASP A 115 -5.38 10.56 3.49
N ILE A 116 -6.28 10.19 2.59
CA ILE A 116 -5.99 10.13 1.15
C ILE A 116 -5.55 11.49 0.59
N SER A 117 -5.99 12.60 1.20
CA SER A 117 -5.62 13.95 0.77
C SER A 117 -4.16 14.30 1.04
N LEU A 118 -3.51 13.54 1.94
CA LEU A 118 -2.09 13.69 2.30
C LEU A 118 -1.20 12.71 1.51
N MET A 119 -1.79 11.96 0.58
CA MET A 119 -1.07 10.98 -0.24
C MET A 119 -0.80 11.53 -1.62
N THR A 120 0.42 11.37 -2.09
CA THR A 120 0.83 11.72 -3.46
C THR A 120 0.87 10.48 -4.33
N LEU A 121 0.17 10.54 -5.47
CA LEU A 121 0.29 9.54 -6.53
C LEU A 121 1.43 9.91 -7.46
N GLU A 122 2.40 9.03 -7.56
CA GLU A 122 3.53 9.16 -8.48
C GLU A 122 3.40 8.08 -9.58
N THR A 123 3.19 8.53 -10.81
CA THR A 123 2.91 7.67 -11.96
C THR A 123 4.17 7.25 -12.70
N ASN A 124 4.05 6.16 -13.51
CA ASN A 124 5.08 5.69 -14.44
C ASN A 124 6.46 5.45 -13.78
N LYS A 125 6.47 4.77 -12.64
CA LYS A 125 7.73 4.40 -11.98
C LYS A 125 8.54 3.42 -12.81
N ILE A 126 7.84 2.48 -13.45
CA ILE A 126 8.39 1.54 -14.41
C ILE A 126 7.24 1.05 -15.31
N SER A 127 7.53 0.75 -16.58
CA SER A 127 6.56 0.18 -17.50
C SER A 127 7.23 -0.78 -18.48
N SER A 128 6.46 -1.76 -18.94
CA SER A 128 6.86 -2.67 -20.01
C SER A 128 5.70 -2.85 -20.98
N SER A 129 5.99 -3.03 -22.24
CA SER A 129 4.97 -3.31 -23.25
C SER A 129 5.45 -4.33 -24.28
N LYS A 130 4.50 -5.14 -24.77
CA LYS A 130 4.76 -6.12 -25.82
C LYS A 130 3.60 -6.16 -26.80
N THR A 131 3.92 -6.12 -28.09
CA THR A 131 2.93 -6.22 -29.16
C THR A 131 2.85 -7.65 -29.66
N PHE A 132 1.64 -8.16 -29.69
CA PHE A 132 1.26 -9.46 -30.25
C PHE A 132 0.57 -9.26 -31.59
N VAL A 133 0.82 -10.16 -32.50
CA VAL A 133 0.30 -10.11 -33.87
C VAL A 133 -0.31 -11.45 -34.25
N ASP A 134 -1.13 -11.45 -35.26
CA ASP A 134 -1.71 -12.68 -35.81
C ASP A 134 -0.64 -13.78 -36.04
N PRO A 135 -0.83 -14.99 -35.47
CA PRO A 135 0.11 -16.11 -35.58
C PRO A 135 0.40 -16.55 -37.01
N VAL A 136 -0.49 -16.25 -37.96
CA VAL A 136 -0.29 -16.57 -39.37
C VAL A 136 0.82 -15.71 -39.98
N THR A 137 1.09 -14.54 -39.41
CA THR A 137 2.01 -13.54 -39.98
C THR A 137 3.36 -13.48 -39.28
N ALA A 138 3.46 -13.84 -38.01
CA ALA A 138 4.72 -13.79 -37.25
C ALA A 138 4.65 -14.60 -35.98
N GLY A 139 5.76 -15.20 -35.52
CA GLY A 139 5.85 -16.03 -34.35
C GLY A 139 5.75 -15.33 -32.99
N ASN A 140 5.17 -14.13 -32.92
CA ASN A 140 4.99 -13.38 -31.68
C ASN A 140 3.49 -13.23 -31.37
N HIS A 141 2.88 -14.29 -30.93
CA HIS A 141 1.47 -14.36 -30.57
C HIS A 141 1.31 -14.84 -29.13
N TRP A 142 0.18 -14.54 -28.56
CA TRP A 142 -0.20 -14.99 -27.24
C TRP A 142 -1.41 -15.93 -27.38
N ASP A 143 -1.18 -17.21 -27.17
CA ASP A 143 -2.14 -18.26 -27.54
C ASP A 143 -2.19 -19.43 -26.54
N ASN A 144 -2.37 -19.33 -25.38
CA ASN A 144 -2.53 -20.44 -24.46
C ASN A 144 -1.49 -20.60 -23.34
N SER A 145 -1.74 -21.59 -22.51
CA SER A 145 -0.91 -21.97 -21.35
C SER A 145 0.52 -22.39 -21.70
N SER A 146 0.83 -22.67 -22.99
CA SER A 146 2.18 -23.04 -23.42
C SER A 146 3.12 -21.83 -23.55
N ASN A 147 2.57 -20.64 -23.64
CA ASN A 147 3.34 -19.38 -23.75
C ASN A 147 2.70 -18.27 -22.87
N PRO A 148 2.63 -18.49 -21.53
CA PRO A 148 2.07 -17.50 -20.63
C PRO A 148 2.89 -16.21 -20.71
N GLN A 149 2.22 -15.06 -20.71
CA GLN A 149 2.89 -13.80 -20.62
C GLN A 149 3.12 -13.46 -19.15
N ASN A 150 4.38 -13.17 -18.84
CA ASN A 150 4.81 -12.87 -17.47
C ASN A 150 5.59 -11.58 -17.46
N TYR A 151 5.34 -10.78 -16.44
CA TYR A 151 6.12 -9.60 -16.15
C TYR A 151 6.54 -9.61 -14.68
N GLU A 152 7.82 -9.39 -14.43
CA GLU A 152 8.32 -9.32 -13.06
C GLU A 152 9.10 -8.03 -12.83
N PHE A 153 8.84 -7.39 -11.72
CA PHE A 153 9.57 -6.20 -11.29
C PHE A 153 9.89 -6.23 -9.80
N LYS A 154 10.86 -5.42 -9.44
CA LYS A 154 11.35 -5.26 -8.07
C LYS A 154 11.17 -3.81 -7.62
N THR A 155 10.61 -3.64 -6.43
CA THR A 155 10.57 -2.38 -5.69
C THR A 155 11.59 -2.46 -4.56
N THR A 156 12.64 -1.65 -4.61
CA THR A 156 13.76 -1.70 -3.66
C THR A 156 13.76 -0.46 -2.77
N PHE A 157 13.84 -0.68 -1.48
CA PHE A 157 13.95 0.34 -0.44
C PHE A 157 15.39 0.42 0.10
N ALA A 158 15.71 1.49 0.83
CA ALA A 158 17.04 1.68 1.41
C ALA A 158 17.41 0.55 2.38
N ASP A 159 16.44 0.10 3.18
CA ASP A 159 16.56 -1.02 4.11
C ASP A 159 15.18 -1.62 4.41
N THR A 160 15.13 -2.65 5.26
CA THR A 160 13.89 -3.33 5.66
C THR A 160 12.97 -2.45 6.49
N ASP A 161 13.51 -1.49 7.25
CA ASP A 161 12.72 -0.55 8.04
C ASP A 161 12.05 0.48 7.13
N ALA A 162 12.78 1.00 6.13
CA ALA A 162 12.22 1.89 5.12
C ALA A 162 11.08 1.21 4.34
N MET A 163 11.26 -0.08 3.97
CA MET A 163 10.19 -0.85 3.31
C MET A 163 8.94 -0.95 4.20
N ARG A 164 9.11 -1.33 5.45
CA ARG A 164 8.01 -1.42 6.41
C ARG A 164 7.33 -0.07 6.65
N ASN A 165 8.12 0.99 6.84
CA ASN A 165 7.62 2.32 7.10
C ASN A 165 6.82 2.88 5.91
N PHE A 166 7.22 2.56 4.68
CA PHE A 166 6.46 2.92 3.49
C PHE A 166 5.02 2.38 3.56
N PHE A 167 4.86 1.08 3.78
CA PHE A 167 3.53 0.47 3.85
C PHE A 167 2.74 0.90 5.10
N ASN A 168 3.40 1.04 6.26
CA ASN A 168 2.75 1.48 7.49
C ASN A 168 2.20 2.90 7.39
N ALA A 169 2.86 3.77 6.65
CA ALA A 169 2.39 5.13 6.38
C ALA A 169 1.39 5.22 5.20
N GLY A 170 0.75 4.11 4.82
CA GLY A 170 -0.25 4.08 3.76
C GLY A 170 0.32 4.03 2.35
N GLY A 171 1.60 3.73 2.19
CA GLY A 171 2.22 3.53 0.88
C GLY A 171 1.62 2.34 0.15
N GLU A 172 1.42 2.48 -1.15
CA GLU A 172 0.89 1.46 -2.04
C GLU A 172 1.75 1.32 -3.29
N ILE A 173 2.00 0.09 -3.72
CA ILE A 173 2.49 -0.21 -5.06
C ILE A 173 1.27 -0.50 -5.92
N ARG A 174 1.11 0.23 -7.01
CA ARG A 174 -0.05 0.18 -7.88
C ARG A 174 0.34 -0.34 -9.25
N LEU A 175 -0.44 -1.28 -9.74
CA LEU A 175 -0.24 -1.98 -10.99
C LEU A 175 -1.44 -1.74 -11.88
N SER A 176 -1.24 -1.12 -13.04
CA SER A 176 -2.23 -1.01 -14.11
C SER A 176 -1.78 -1.83 -15.30
N THR A 177 -2.72 -2.48 -15.96
CA THR A 177 -2.44 -3.26 -17.17
C THR A 177 -3.55 -3.03 -18.19
N GLU A 178 -3.19 -2.92 -19.47
CA GLU A 178 -4.11 -2.68 -20.55
C GLU A 178 -3.71 -3.43 -21.81
N LEU A 179 -4.68 -3.81 -22.61
CA LEU A 179 -4.48 -4.32 -23.97
C LEU A 179 -5.13 -3.36 -24.96
N THR A 180 -4.33 -2.85 -25.90
CA THR A 180 -4.77 -1.84 -26.88
C THR A 180 -4.37 -2.22 -28.29
N GLY A 181 -4.98 -1.60 -29.31
CA GLY A 181 -4.59 -1.77 -30.71
C GLY A 181 -4.90 -3.15 -31.28
N TYR A 182 -5.83 -3.90 -30.69
CA TYR A 182 -6.33 -5.18 -31.19
C TYR A 182 -7.54 -4.96 -32.11
N ASP A 183 -7.85 -5.97 -32.94
CA ASP A 183 -9.10 -5.98 -33.69
C ASP A 183 -10.24 -6.48 -32.77
N VAL A 184 -11.25 -5.64 -32.56
CA VAL A 184 -12.43 -5.96 -31.73
C VAL A 184 -13.25 -7.12 -32.28
N SER A 185 -13.03 -7.57 -33.51
CA SER A 185 -13.63 -8.80 -34.03
C SER A 185 -12.98 -10.06 -33.48
N HIS A 186 -11.80 -9.96 -32.86
CA HIS A 186 -11.13 -11.05 -32.18
C HIS A 186 -11.62 -11.17 -30.73
N ALA A 187 -12.58 -12.06 -30.54
CA ALA A 187 -13.30 -12.19 -29.28
C ALA A 187 -12.41 -12.46 -28.06
N GLN A 188 -11.28 -13.15 -28.22
CA GLN A 188 -10.33 -13.40 -27.14
C GLN A 188 -9.57 -12.12 -26.74
N SER A 189 -9.13 -11.33 -27.73
CA SER A 189 -8.49 -10.04 -27.47
C SER A 189 -9.44 -9.07 -26.76
N ASP A 190 -10.70 -9.01 -27.23
CA ASP A 190 -11.76 -8.19 -26.62
C ASP A 190 -12.03 -8.63 -25.18
N SER A 191 -12.14 -9.93 -24.95
CA SER A 191 -12.31 -10.50 -23.57
C SER A 191 -11.15 -10.17 -22.63
N TRP A 192 -9.90 -10.21 -23.12
CA TRP A 192 -8.75 -9.79 -22.32
C TRP A 192 -8.78 -8.30 -22.02
N ALA A 193 -9.09 -7.46 -23.01
CA ALA A 193 -9.21 -6.02 -22.82
C ALA A 193 -10.32 -5.67 -21.80
N ASP A 194 -11.45 -6.35 -21.87
CA ASP A 194 -12.55 -6.21 -20.91
C ASP A 194 -12.13 -6.64 -19.49
N LEU A 195 -11.45 -7.79 -19.35
CA LEU A 195 -10.95 -8.27 -18.08
C LEU A 195 -9.99 -7.25 -17.43
N LEU A 196 -9.02 -6.75 -18.20
CA LEU A 196 -8.04 -5.78 -17.70
C LEU A 196 -8.70 -4.44 -17.35
N THR A 197 -9.63 -3.98 -18.18
CA THR A 197 -10.43 -2.76 -17.92
C THR A 197 -11.28 -2.91 -16.66
N ALA A 198 -11.91 -4.07 -16.45
CA ALA A 198 -12.73 -4.33 -15.26
C ALA A 198 -11.89 -4.33 -13.98
N ILE A 199 -10.64 -4.74 -14.01
CA ILE A 199 -9.71 -4.69 -12.87
C ILE A 199 -9.30 -3.26 -12.56
N ALA A 200 -9.14 -2.42 -13.58
CA ALA A 200 -8.58 -1.09 -13.56
C ALA A 200 -7.15 -1.04 -12.99
N MET A 201 -6.97 -1.23 -11.70
CA MET A 201 -5.67 -1.17 -11.02
C MET A 201 -5.63 -2.15 -9.85
N VAL A 202 -4.54 -2.89 -9.71
CA VAL A 202 -4.26 -3.70 -8.52
C VAL A 202 -3.37 -2.90 -7.57
N LYS A 203 -3.75 -2.84 -6.29
CA LYS A 203 -3.05 -2.10 -5.23
C LYS A 203 -2.54 -3.06 -4.18
N LEU A 204 -1.23 -3.13 -4.02
CA LEU A 204 -0.59 -3.79 -2.88
C LEU A 204 -0.39 -2.75 -1.77
N SER A 205 -1.15 -2.89 -0.69
CA SER A 205 -1.08 -2.06 0.51
C SER A 205 -0.47 -2.83 1.69
N ASN A 206 -0.51 -2.26 2.89
CA ASN A 206 -0.04 -2.90 4.11
C ASN A 206 -0.76 -4.23 4.39
N ASN A 207 -2.10 -4.23 4.33
CA ASN A 207 -2.94 -5.35 4.82
C ASN A 207 -3.55 -6.21 3.71
N SER A 208 -3.67 -5.68 2.50
CA SER A 208 -4.37 -6.37 1.39
C SER A 208 -3.74 -6.08 0.05
N THR A 209 -4.04 -6.95 -0.92
CA THR A 209 -3.85 -6.67 -2.35
C THR A 209 -5.19 -6.82 -3.03
N GLU A 210 -5.70 -5.75 -3.61
CA GLU A 210 -7.03 -5.67 -4.17
C GLU A 210 -7.08 -4.81 -5.43
N SER A 211 -8.15 -4.93 -6.23
CA SER A 211 -8.37 -4.01 -7.34
C SER A 211 -9.07 -2.73 -6.87
N SER A 212 -8.81 -1.62 -7.55
CA SER A 212 -9.49 -0.35 -7.31
C SER A 212 -10.98 -0.40 -7.66
N ALA A 213 -11.38 -1.32 -8.52
CA ALA A 213 -12.78 -1.57 -8.90
C ALA A 213 -13.50 -2.57 -7.97
N SER A 214 -12.82 -3.08 -6.92
CA SER A 214 -13.36 -4.08 -5.99
C SER A 214 -13.84 -5.36 -6.67
N VAL A 215 -13.15 -5.78 -7.71
CA VAL A 215 -13.40 -7.04 -8.44
C VAL A 215 -12.26 -8.04 -8.22
N GLY A 216 -12.50 -9.31 -8.55
CA GLY A 216 -11.52 -10.38 -8.36
C GLY A 216 -11.43 -10.83 -6.90
N THR A 217 -10.44 -11.64 -6.60
CA THR A 217 -10.18 -12.17 -5.26
C THR A 217 -8.97 -11.47 -4.66
N PRO A 218 -9.16 -10.64 -3.63
CA PRO A 218 -8.06 -10.01 -2.92
C PRO A 218 -7.27 -11.04 -2.10
N GLY A 219 -6.00 -10.77 -1.89
CA GLY A 219 -5.10 -11.58 -1.09
C GLY A 219 -4.41 -10.79 0.01
N VAL A 220 -3.32 -11.36 0.53
CA VAL A 220 -2.54 -10.73 1.59
C VAL A 220 -1.90 -9.43 1.09
N GLY A 221 -1.72 -8.47 2.00
CA GLY A 221 -0.90 -7.30 1.77
C GLY A 221 0.56 -7.55 2.17
N PHE A 222 1.33 -6.47 2.21
CA PHE A 222 2.76 -6.49 2.55
C PHE A 222 3.07 -7.28 3.84
N THR A 223 2.29 -7.09 4.90
CA THR A 223 2.52 -7.79 6.19
C THR A 223 2.34 -9.30 6.13
N GLY A 224 1.62 -9.82 5.14
CA GLY A 224 1.46 -11.26 4.90
C GLY A 224 2.49 -11.87 3.95
N LEU A 225 3.39 -11.05 3.36
CA LEU A 225 4.39 -11.55 2.42
C LEU A 225 5.53 -12.28 3.15
N THR A 226 6.06 -13.28 2.46
CA THR A 226 7.25 -14.04 2.88
C THR A 226 8.31 -14.00 1.76
N ALA A 227 9.43 -14.69 1.96
CA ALA A 227 10.48 -14.82 0.94
C ALA A 227 10.07 -15.70 -0.26
N THR A 228 8.88 -16.29 -0.24
CA THR A 228 8.32 -17.12 -1.33
C THR A 228 7.18 -16.38 -2.00
N TYR A 229 7.05 -16.48 -3.32
CA TYR A 229 5.91 -15.93 -4.03
C TYR A 229 4.59 -16.49 -3.50
N ALA A 230 3.72 -15.60 -3.05
CA ALA A 230 2.34 -15.89 -2.70
C ALA A 230 1.42 -15.27 -3.75
N LEU A 231 0.34 -15.96 -4.10
CA LEU A 231 -0.73 -15.37 -4.90
C LEU A 231 -1.43 -14.30 -4.06
N VAL A 232 -1.31 -13.05 -4.47
CA VAL A 232 -1.85 -11.90 -3.72
C VAL A 232 -3.10 -11.29 -4.35
N TYR A 233 -3.33 -11.58 -5.63
CA TYR A 233 -4.55 -11.17 -6.31
C TYR A 233 -4.80 -12.06 -7.52
N THR A 234 -6.08 -12.34 -7.80
CA THR A 234 -6.49 -13.06 -9.00
C THR A 234 -7.84 -12.59 -9.51
N LYS A 235 -8.00 -12.57 -10.83
CA LYS A 235 -9.26 -12.31 -11.50
C LYS A 235 -9.34 -13.14 -12.77
N GLY A 236 -10.42 -13.93 -12.88
CA GLY A 236 -10.75 -14.67 -14.09
C GLY A 236 -11.57 -13.87 -15.09
N GLY A 237 -11.53 -14.26 -16.33
CA GLY A 237 -12.42 -13.82 -17.39
C GLY A 237 -13.88 -14.19 -17.14
N THR A 238 -14.73 -13.86 -18.07
CA THR A 238 -16.17 -14.13 -18.00
C THR A 238 -16.61 -14.95 -19.21
N ASP A 239 -17.83 -15.48 -19.11
CA ASP A 239 -18.51 -16.19 -20.20
C ASP A 239 -17.68 -17.30 -20.84
N TYR A 240 -17.43 -17.19 -22.12
CA TYR A 240 -16.71 -18.16 -22.91
C TYR A 240 -15.22 -18.25 -22.52
N TYR A 241 -14.62 -17.14 -22.09
CA TYR A 241 -13.22 -17.02 -21.69
C TYR A 241 -13.00 -17.06 -20.17
N VAL A 242 -13.88 -17.73 -19.44
CA VAL A 242 -13.81 -17.86 -17.96
C VAL A 242 -12.49 -18.49 -17.48
N GLN A 243 -11.78 -19.19 -18.33
CA GLN A 243 -10.50 -19.84 -18.01
C GLN A 243 -9.30 -18.88 -18.09
N ASN A 244 -9.46 -17.73 -18.74
CA ASN A 244 -8.42 -16.70 -18.76
C ASN A 244 -8.29 -16.07 -17.40
N GLN A 245 -7.05 -15.91 -16.91
CA GLN A 245 -6.78 -15.40 -15.57
C GLN A 245 -5.61 -14.41 -15.56
N LEU A 246 -5.83 -13.28 -14.89
CA LEU A 246 -4.75 -12.45 -14.37
C LEU A 246 -4.43 -12.92 -12.95
N ASN A 247 -3.17 -13.28 -12.69
CA ASN A 247 -2.67 -13.60 -11.37
C ASN A 247 -1.52 -12.67 -11.01
N VAL A 248 -1.56 -12.13 -9.80
CA VAL A 248 -0.47 -11.31 -9.23
C VAL A 248 0.11 -12.04 -8.04
N TYR A 249 1.41 -12.23 -8.06
CA TYR A 249 2.17 -12.82 -6.98
C TYR A 249 3.14 -11.80 -6.42
N ALA A 250 3.41 -11.88 -5.12
CA ALA A 250 4.40 -11.03 -4.47
C ALA A 250 5.19 -11.81 -3.42
N LYS A 251 6.42 -11.34 -3.17
CA LYS A 251 7.28 -11.84 -2.07
C LYS A 251 8.16 -10.71 -1.54
N THR A 252 8.65 -10.87 -0.32
CA THR A 252 9.74 -10.05 0.21
C THR A 252 11.09 -10.64 -0.19
N ASN A 253 12.07 -9.78 -0.47
CA ASN A 253 13.43 -10.17 -0.86
C ASN A 253 14.44 -9.18 -0.25
N GLY A 254 14.83 -9.41 0.99
CA GLY A 254 15.61 -8.44 1.76
C GLY A 254 14.84 -7.14 1.98
N SER A 255 15.39 -6.03 1.51
CA SER A 255 14.76 -4.71 1.54
C SER A 255 13.94 -4.40 0.27
N ALA A 256 13.45 -5.43 -0.42
CA ALA A 256 12.67 -5.27 -1.63
C ALA A 256 11.38 -6.10 -1.59
N VAL A 257 10.42 -5.68 -2.43
CA VAL A 257 9.25 -6.47 -2.80
C VAL A 257 9.38 -6.82 -4.28
N ASP A 258 9.42 -8.12 -4.57
CA ASP A 258 9.36 -8.63 -5.94
C ASP A 258 7.90 -8.96 -6.27
N ILE A 259 7.40 -8.47 -7.39
CA ILE A 259 6.03 -8.70 -7.86
C ILE A 259 6.10 -9.36 -9.24
N LYS A 260 5.33 -10.44 -9.40
CA LYS A 260 5.16 -11.17 -10.65
C LYS A 260 3.70 -11.12 -11.08
N ILE A 261 3.47 -10.80 -12.35
CA ILE A 261 2.17 -10.79 -12.99
C ILE A 261 2.16 -11.89 -14.03
N GLU A 262 1.15 -12.74 -13.98
CA GLU A 262 0.92 -13.80 -14.96
C GLU A 262 -0.40 -13.56 -15.67
N TYR A 263 -0.35 -13.51 -16.97
CA TYR A 263 -1.49 -13.48 -17.87
C TYR A 263 -1.66 -14.90 -18.40
N ASN A 264 -2.48 -15.67 -17.71
CA ASN A 264 -2.70 -17.08 -18.04
C ASN A 264 -3.89 -17.20 -18.98
N ASP A 265 -3.60 -17.43 -20.24
CA ASP A 265 -4.59 -17.76 -21.26
C ASP A 265 -4.94 -19.24 -21.13
N GLY A 266 -6.04 -19.51 -20.44
CA GLY A 266 -6.50 -20.88 -20.20
C GLY A 266 -7.49 -21.39 -21.24
N HIS A 267 -7.91 -20.54 -22.17
CA HIS A 267 -8.80 -20.93 -23.25
C HIS A 267 -8.02 -21.64 -24.36
N VAL A 268 -8.52 -22.76 -24.82
CA VAL A 268 -7.92 -23.52 -25.93
C VAL A 268 -8.74 -23.31 -27.18
N ALA A 269 -8.07 -23.31 -28.33
CA ALA A 269 -8.73 -23.17 -29.62
C ALA A 269 -9.85 -24.21 -29.81
N ASP A 270 -10.97 -23.75 -30.30
CA ASP A 270 -12.11 -24.60 -30.56
C ASP A 270 -11.92 -25.49 -31.80
N THR A 271 -12.38 -26.72 -31.68
CA THR A 271 -12.47 -27.61 -32.81
C THR A 271 -13.91 -28.12 -32.95
N GLY A 272 -14.40 -28.18 -34.14
CA GLY A 272 -15.74 -28.67 -34.39
C GLY A 272 -15.86 -29.50 -35.65
N THR A 273 -16.92 -30.30 -35.73
CA THR A 273 -17.29 -31.10 -36.94
C THR A 273 -18.47 -30.45 -37.62
N ILE A 274 -18.38 -30.25 -38.92
CA ILE A 274 -19.47 -29.76 -39.74
C ILE A 274 -20.38 -30.97 -40.10
N THR A 275 -21.70 -30.78 -39.99
CA THR A 275 -22.68 -31.80 -40.43
C THR A 275 -22.51 -32.05 -41.94
N GLY A 276 -21.98 -33.23 -42.32
CA GLY A 276 -21.63 -33.54 -43.72
C GLY A 276 -20.16 -33.96 -43.92
N GLY A 277 -19.36 -34.04 -42.87
CA GLY A 277 -18.05 -34.69 -42.88
C GLY A 277 -16.82 -33.79 -42.98
N GLY A 278 -16.96 -32.52 -42.70
CA GLY A 278 -15.82 -31.58 -42.52
C GLY A 278 -15.49 -31.36 -41.05
N SER A 279 -14.24 -31.07 -40.72
CA SER A 279 -13.81 -30.53 -39.42
C SER A 279 -13.32 -29.11 -39.59
N TRP A 280 -13.51 -28.27 -38.56
CA TRP A 280 -12.95 -26.93 -38.48
C TRP A 280 -12.14 -26.80 -37.20
N THR A 281 -11.12 -25.99 -37.25
CA THR A 281 -10.35 -25.58 -36.06
C THR A 281 -10.37 -24.06 -36.05
N GLY A 282 -10.96 -23.48 -35.02
CA GLY A 282 -10.86 -22.03 -34.77
C GLY A 282 -9.47 -21.73 -34.23
N THR A 283 -8.81 -20.74 -34.78
CA THR A 283 -7.58 -20.22 -34.17
C THR A 283 -8.00 -19.20 -33.14
N ASP A 284 -7.65 -19.45 -31.89
CA ASP A 284 -7.91 -18.55 -30.77
C ASP A 284 -6.58 -17.98 -30.28
N TYR A 285 -6.43 -16.69 -30.35
CA TYR A 285 -5.20 -15.97 -29.98
C TYR A 285 -5.52 -14.55 -29.54
N THR A 286 -4.61 -13.98 -28.77
CA THR A 286 -4.69 -12.58 -28.36
C THR A 286 -3.69 -11.76 -29.16
N GLU A 287 -4.16 -10.68 -29.76
CA GLU A 287 -3.35 -9.68 -30.47
C GLU A 287 -3.48 -8.31 -29.79
N GLY A 288 -2.66 -7.35 -30.25
CA GLY A 288 -2.62 -6.02 -29.69
C GLY A 288 -1.39 -5.76 -28.85
N THR A 289 -1.33 -4.63 -28.21
CA THR A 289 -0.22 -4.24 -27.34
C THR A 289 -0.64 -4.33 -25.87
N LEU A 290 -0.07 -5.31 -25.17
CA LEU A 290 -0.19 -5.43 -23.72
C LEU A 290 0.81 -4.47 -23.08
N THR A 291 0.33 -3.57 -22.23
CA THR A 291 1.15 -2.63 -21.46
C THR A 291 0.92 -2.84 -19.98
N VAL A 292 2.01 -2.86 -19.22
CA VAL A 292 2.02 -2.87 -17.76
C VAL A 292 2.66 -1.59 -17.28
N THR A 293 2.00 -0.90 -16.35
CA THR A 293 2.50 0.33 -15.73
C THR A 293 2.46 0.20 -14.23
N ILE A 294 3.56 0.56 -13.59
CA ILE A 294 3.67 0.58 -12.13
C ILE A 294 3.71 2.03 -11.66
N ASP A 295 2.80 2.33 -10.77
CA ASP A 295 2.70 3.58 -10.05
C ASP A 295 2.98 3.33 -8.57
N GLN A 296 3.19 4.38 -7.81
CA GLN A 296 3.17 4.32 -6.37
C GLN A 296 2.32 5.43 -5.78
N GLN A 297 1.70 5.14 -4.65
CA GLN A 297 1.13 6.15 -3.77
C GLN A 297 1.95 6.17 -2.49
N ARG A 298 2.29 7.34 -1.98
CA ARG A 298 3.01 7.47 -0.73
C ARG A 298 2.56 8.70 0.06
N ALA A 299 2.76 8.67 1.36
CA ALA A 299 2.63 9.87 2.16
C ALA A 299 3.74 10.86 1.77
N ASP A 300 3.32 12.04 1.39
CA ASP A 300 4.18 13.18 1.08
C ASP A 300 3.56 14.42 1.75
N ASP A 301 3.40 14.29 3.06
CA ASP A 301 2.78 15.32 3.88
C ASP A 301 3.71 16.54 3.95
N ASN A 302 3.60 17.34 2.90
CA ASN A 302 4.20 18.66 2.83
C ASN A 302 3.38 19.65 3.70
N ASP A 303 3.21 19.33 4.99
CA ASP A 303 2.78 20.37 5.92
C ASP A 303 3.78 21.54 5.79
N VAL A 304 3.23 22.75 5.65
CA VAL A 304 4.03 23.99 5.52
C VAL A 304 5.06 24.18 6.64
N SER A 305 4.95 23.43 7.73
CA SER A 305 5.94 23.38 8.83
C SER A 305 7.03 22.31 8.66
N GLY A 306 6.93 21.43 7.66
CA GLY A 306 7.88 20.34 7.40
C GLY A 306 7.86 19.21 8.44
N ASN A 307 6.78 19.10 9.22
CA ASN A 307 6.65 18.11 10.31
C ASN A 307 5.67 16.96 9.99
N GLY A 308 5.18 16.87 8.75
CA GLY A 308 4.26 15.83 8.35
C GLY A 308 4.89 14.44 8.22
N VAL A 309 4.06 13.43 7.98
CA VAL A 309 4.51 12.06 7.71
C VAL A 309 4.97 11.96 6.25
N VAL A 310 6.22 11.58 6.03
CA VAL A 310 6.81 11.39 4.70
C VAL A 310 7.28 9.95 4.56
N SER A 311 6.70 9.22 3.61
CA SER A 311 7.11 7.85 3.33
C SER A 311 8.47 7.78 2.63
N PRO A 312 9.27 6.74 2.89
CA PRO A 312 10.44 6.42 2.09
C PRO A 312 10.09 6.28 0.60
N THR A 313 11.00 6.69 -0.26
CA THR A 313 10.85 6.58 -1.72
C THR A 313 11.65 5.37 -2.22
N PRO A 314 10.98 4.32 -2.75
CA PRO A 314 11.66 3.19 -3.35
C PRO A 314 12.16 3.47 -4.76
N THR A 315 13.04 2.60 -5.24
CA THR A 315 13.43 2.51 -6.65
C THR A 315 12.81 1.27 -7.30
N TYR A 316 12.64 1.31 -8.63
CA TYR A 316 12.01 0.26 -9.41
C TYR A 316 12.95 -0.28 -10.47
N SER A 317 12.92 -1.58 -10.72
CA SER A 317 13.70 -2.24 -11.77
C SER A 317 12.96 -3.45 -12.33
N HIS A 318 13.17 -3.77 -13.59
CA HIS A 318 12.70 -5.03 -14.16
C HIS A 318 13.48 -6.21 -13.59
N ILE A 319 12.79 -7.33 -13.33
CA ILE A 319 13.37 -8.67 -13.15
C ILE A 319 13.24 -9.40 -14.49
N SER A 320 12.03 -9.37 -15.09
CA SER A 320 11.79 -9.80 -16.45
C SER A 320 10.82 -8.84 -17.14
N GLU A 321 10.96 -8.65 -18.45
CA GLU A 321 10.03 -7.88 -19.26
C GLU A 321 9.02 -8.80 -19.95
N LEU A 322 7.91 -8.23 -20.45
CA LEU A 322 6.87 -8.93 -21.20
C LEU A 322 7.42 -9.64 -22.45
#